data_aa14e9618a2536a0d82ed7169ccb521e
#
_entry.id   aa14e9618a2536a0d82ed7169ccb521e
#
_cell.length_a   1.000
_cell.length_b   1.000
_cell.length_c   1.000
_cell.angle_alpha   90.00
_cell.angle_beta   90.00
_cell.angle_gamma   90.00
#
_symmetry.space_group_name_H-M   'P 1'
#
loop_
_entity.id
_entity.type
_entity.pdbx_description
1 polymer ?
#
loop_
_entity_poly.entity_id
_entity_poly.type
_entity_poly.pdbx_seq_one_letter_code
_entity_poly.pdbx_strand_id
1 'polypeptide(L)'
;IGNQSVETDFHTVNTELTNHILNISKKAKIKKIVYTSGLGVSPNTSSGYFISKFNAEKLIINSGLNYTIFRPSYIVGKTDLFTKYLKKQIKNGIIEIPGSGTYLIQPIYINDVVQVIFKSITESKFKNKIIDLVGPDYISFIKYVKLFSKGKIKIKKINLESCYYDAINNPKSSFGVDDLNILIGNFKGNHEKLRRISGIDFKSIIELLNSCRPF
;
A
#
# COMPACT_ATOMS: atom_id res chain seq x y z
N ILE A 1 5.73 2.85 -1.07
CA ILE A 1 5.40 4.03 -0.25
C ILE A 1 6.50 5.01 -0.54
N GLY A 2 6.15 6.20 -1.07
CA GLY A 2 7.17 7.22 -1.37
C GLY A 2 7.73 7.76 -0.06
N ASN A 3 9.02 7.59 0.17
CA ASN A 3 9.69 8.26 1.27
C ASN A 3 9.75 9.76 0.97
N GLN A 4 9.40 10.56 1.95
CA GLN A 4 9.66 12.00 1.90
C GLN A 4 11.18 12.19 1.92
N SER A 5 11.72 12.95 0.96
CA SER A 5 13.13 13.33 0.94
C SER A 5 13.26 14.82 1.19
N VAL A 6 14.49 15.29 1.44
CA VAL A 6 14.77 16.73 1.63
C VAL A 6 14.40 17.53 0.38
N GLU A 7 14.38 16.90 -0.79
CA GLU A 7 14.12 17.55 -2.08
C GLU A 7 12.68 17.41 -2.58
N THR A 8 11.91 16.44 -2.06
CA THR A 8 10.54 16.16 -2.53
C THR A 8 9.62 15.81 -1.37
N ASP A 9 8.53 16.56 -1.24
CA ASP A 9 7.47 16.27 -0.28
C ASP A 9 6.29 15.50 -0.91
N PHE A 10 5.43 14.97 -0.07
CA PHE A 10 4.25 14.23 -0.51
C PHE A 10 3.27 15.09 -1.32
N HIS A 11 3.15 16.38 -1.02
CA HIS A 11 2.26 17.28 -1.73
C HIS A 11 2.70 17.43 -3.18
N THR A 12 3.97 17.76 -3.39
CA THR A 12 4.54 17.92 -4.73
C THR A 12 4.40 16.64 -5.55
N VAL A 13 4.82 15.48 -4.99
CA VAL A 13 4.83 14.22 -5.74
C VAL A 13 3.42 13.66 -5.99
N ASN A 14 2.51 13.75 -5.01
CA ASN A 14 1.19 13.14 -5.17
C ASN A 14 0.15 14.12 -5.69
N THR A 15 0.13 15.39 -5.23
CA THR A 15 -0.92 16.34 -5.56
C THR A 15 -0.58 17.16 -6.81
N GLU A 16 0.56 17.88 -6.80
CA GLU A 16 0.92 18.76 -7.91
C GLU A 16 1.23 17.98 -9.19
N LEU A 17 2.02 16.91 -9.09
CA LEU A 17 2.31 16.06 -10.25
C LEU A 17 1.02 15.44 -10.82
N THR A 18 0.07 15.03 -9.98
CA THR A 18 -1.24 14.56 -10.46
C THR A 18 -1.97 15.64 -11.24
N ASN A 19 -1.98 16.89 -10.75
CA ASN A 19 -2.58 18.01 -11.46
C ASN A 19 -1.92 18.25 -12.83
N HIS A 20 -0.61 18.21 -12.90
CA HIS A 20 0.13 18.33 -14.16
C HIS A 20 -0.23 17.21 -15.15
N ILE A 21 -0.26 15.95 -14.68
CA ILE A 21 -0.64 14.79 -15.49
C ILE A 21 -2.07 14.94 -16.01
N LEU A 22 -3.01 15.40 -15.20
CA LEU A 22 -4.40 15.63 -15.63
C LEU A 22 -4.49 16.69 -16.73
N ASN A 23 -3.74 17.78 -16.61
CA ASN A 23 -3.71 18.85 -17.62
C ASN A 23 -3.13 18.34 -18.95
N ILE A 24 -2.03 17.59 -18.93
CA ILE A 24 -1.44 16.96 -20.12
C ILE A 24 -2.42 15.95 -20.72
N SER A 25 -3.05 15.12 -19.90
CA SER A 25 -4.01 14.11 -20.33
C SER A 25 -5.21 14.72 -21.06
N LYS A 26 -5.72 15.86 -20.59
CA LYS A 26 -6.81 16.60 -21.27
C LYS A 26 -6.36 17.12 -22.64
N LYS A 27 -5.18 17.76 -22.71
CA LYS A 27 -4.59 18.23 -23.98
C LYS A 27 -4.38 17.08 -24.98
N ALA A 28 -3.91 15.93 -24.49
CA ALA A 28 -3.71 14.73 -25.30
C ALA A 28 -5.00 13.94 -25.58
N LYS A 29 -6.17 14.46 -25.18
CA LYS A 29 -7.48 13.81 -25.37
C LYS A 29 -7.56 12.39 -24.79
N ILE A 30 -6.82 12.11 -23.72
CA ILE A 30 -6.90 10.84 -22.97
C ILE A 30 -8.31 10.71 -22.38
N LYS A 31 -8.89 9.51 -22.49
CA LYS A 31 -10.27 9.27 -22.07
C LYS A 31 -10.40 8.74 -20.66
N LYS A 32 -9.35 8.15 -20.11
CA LYS A 32 -9.40 7.47 -18.82
C LYS A 32 -8.08 7.55 -18.06
N ILE A 33 -8.17 7.74 -16.75
CA ILE A 33 -7.06 7.70 -15.80
C ILE A 33 -7.25 6.50 -14.87
N VAL A 34 -6.19 5.73 -14.66
CA VAL A 34 -6.09 4.74 -13.58
C VAL A 34 -5.07 5.23 -12.57
N TYR A 35 -5.48 5.39 -11.34
CA TYR A 35 -4.65 5.97 -10.28
C TYR A 35 -4.52 5.03 -9.09
N THR A 36 -3.31 4.93 -8.55
CA THR A 36 -3.01 4.15 -7.35
C THR A 36 -2.86 5.09 -6.16
N SER A 37 -3.85 5.06 -5.29
CA SER A 37 -3.92 5.80 -4.03
C SER A 37 -3.37 4.95 -2.86
N GLY A 38 -4.00 4.96 -1.70
CA GLY A 38 -3.64 4.14 -0.53
C GLY A 38 -4.86 3.72 0.28
N LEU A 39 -4.84 2.51 0.79
CA LEU A 39 -5.86 2.06 1.75
C LEU A 39 -5.72 2.88 3.04
N GLY A 40 -6.81 3.43 3.54
CA GLY A 40 -6.81 4.36 4.68
C GLY A 40 -6.95 5.83 4.29
N VAL A 41 -6.90 6.17 3.00
CA VAL A 41 -7.17 7.53 2.53
C VAL A 41 -8.60 7.94 2.89
N SER A 42 -8.73 9.03 3.63
CA SER A 42 -10.01 9.58 4.08
C SER A 42 -9.91 11.10 4.26
N PRO A 43 -11.03 11.83 4.30
CA PRO A 43 -11.01 13.28 4.55
C PRO A 43 -10.53 13.64 5.98
N ASN A 44 -10.59 12.69 6.92
CA ASN A 44 -10.30 12.90 8.35
C ASN A 44 -8.89 12.39 8.73
N THR A 45 -8.01 12.20 7.77
CA THR A 45 -6.64 11.75 8.04
C THR A 45 -5.74 12.90 8.50
N SER A 46 -4.81 12.62 9.41
CA SER A 46 -3.75 13.55 9.84
C SER A 46 -2.38 13.21 9.24
N SER A 47 -2.24 12.10 8.54
CA SER A 47 -1.00 11.69 7.89
C SER A 47 -0.75 12.49 6.61
N GLY A 48 0.43 13.09 6.47
CA GLY A 48 0.81 13.88 5.30
C GLY A 48 0.71 13.08 4.00
N TYR A 49 1.11 11.81 4.02
CA TYR A 49 0.95 10.89 2.92
C TYR A 49 -0.52 10.73 2.49
N PHE A 50 -1.41 10.43 3.43
CA PHE A 50 -2.83 10.23 3.11
C PHE A 50 -3.52 11.52 2.70
N ILE A 51 -3.16 12.68 3.29
CA ILE A 51 -3.67 14.00 2.88
C ILE A 51 -3.34 14.26 1.41
N SER A 52 -2.08 14.05 1.02
CA SER A 52 -1.65 14.27 -0.36
C SER A 52 -2.34 13.34 -1.35
N LYS A 53 -2.54 12.07 -0.99
CA LYS A 53 -3.30 11.10 -1.80
C LYS A 53 -4.78 11.49 -1.91
N PHE A 54 -5.41 11.94 -0.81
CA PHE A 54 -6.79 12.40 -0.82
C PHE A 54 -6.99 13.61 -1.74
N ASN A 55 -6.06 14.59 -1.70
CA ASN A 55 -6.09 15.74 -2.59
C ASN A 55 -5.94 15.32 -4.06
N ALA A 56 -5.04 14.38 -4.37
CA ALA A 56 -4.90 13.83 -5.70
C ALA A 56 -6.19 13.11 -6.18
N GLU A 57 -6.84 12.32 -5.32
CA GLU A 57 -8.13 11.70 -5.64
C GLU A 57 -9.19 12.75 -5.98
N LYS A 58 -9.28 13.84 -5.20
CA LYS A 58 -10.20 14.96 -5.48
C LYS A 58 -9.94 15.60 -6.85
N LEU A 59 -8.67 15.86 -7.19
CA LEU A 59 -8.31 16.40 -8.49
C LEU A 59 -8.76 15.48 -9.64
N ILE A 60 -8.55 14.17 -9.48
CA ILE A 60 -8.94 13.17 -10.49
C ILE A 60 -10.46 13.11 -10.63
N ILE A 61 -11.21 13.05 -9.54
CA ILE A 61 -12.68 12.99 -9.54
C ILE A 61 -13.27 14.22 -10.22
N ASN A 62 -12.71 15.40 -9.94
CA ASN A 62 -13.19 16.68 -10.48
C ASN A 62 -12.62 17.00 -11.87
N SER A 63 -11.76 16.14 -12.44
CA SER A 63 -11.08 16.40 -13.72
C SER A 63 -11.98 16.37 -14.94
N GLY A 64 -13.14 15.71 -14.85
CA GLY A 64 -14.02 15.41 -16.00
C GLY A 64 -13.57 14.22 -16.84
N LEU A 65 -12.41 13.61 -16.55
CA LEU A 65 -11.97 12.36 -17.19
C LEU A 65 -12.65 11.15 -16.55
N ASN A 66 -12.82 10.09 -17.31
CA ASN A 66 -13.18 8.80 -16.69
C ASN A 66 -12.02 8.33 -15.81
N TYR A 67 -12.31 7.79 -14.65
CA TYR A 67 -11.28 7.34 -13.75
C TYR A 67 -11.55 5.95 -13.14
N THR A 68 -10.48 5.32 -12.68
CA THR A 68 -10.52 4.24 -11.69
C THR A 68 -9.44 4.54 -10.65
N ILE A 69 -9.81 4.69 -9.41
CA ILE A 69 -8.90 4.92 -8.29
C ILE A 69 -8.83 3.63 -7.48
N PHE A 70 -7.63 3.08 -7.36
CA PHE A 70 -7.37 1.94 -6.50
C PHE A 70 -6.72 2.40 -5.18
N ARG A 71 -7.22 1.88 -4.07
CA ARG A 71 -6.64 2.05 -2.74
C ARG A 71 -5.97 0.76 -2.28
N PRO A 72 -4.71 0.53 -2.64
CA PRO A 72 -4.02 -0.69 -2.27
C PRO A 72 -3.68 -0.73 -0.79
N SER A 73 -3.70 -1.94 -0.23
CA SER A 73 -2.96 -2.31 0.97
C SER A 73 -1.52 -2.70 0.58
N TYR A 74 -0.84 -3.52 1.39
CA TYR A 74 0.50 -4.01 1.09
C TYR A 74 0.50 -4.87 -0.17
N ILE A 75 1.07 -4.36 -1.26
CA ILE A 75 1.31 -5.16 -2.48
C ILE A 75 2.58 -5.96 -2.26
N VAL A 76 2.44 -7.28 -2.27
CA VAL A 76 3.54 -8.20 -1.97
C VAL A 76 3.89 -9.10 -3.15
N GLY A 77 5.18 -9.39 -3.30
CA GLY A 77 5.71 -10.24 -4.35
C GLY A 77 7.21 -10.52 -4.13
N LYS A 78 7.91 -10.90 -5.18
CA LYS A 78 9.32 -11.28 -5.08
C LYS A 78 10.26 -10.10 -4.79
N THR A 79 9.96 -8.92 -5.31
CA THR A 79 10.88 -7.80 -5.40
C THR A 79 10.37 -6.49 -4.81
N ASP A 80 9.19 -6.50 -4.16
CA ASP A 80 8.68 -5.33 -3.48
C ASP A 80 9.56 -4.92 -2.28
N LEU A 81 9.43 -3.65 -1.86
CA LEU A 81 10.28 -3.08 -0.80
C LEU A 81 10.08 -3.77 0.54
N PHE A 82 8.84 -4.15 0.87
CA PHE A 82 8.52 -4.82 2.13
C PHE A 82 9.13 -6.22 2.18
N THR A 83 8.99 -7.00 1.11
CA THR A 83 9.63 -8.32 0.97
C THR A 83 11.16 -8.21 1.03
N LYS A 84 11.75 -7.22 0.35
CA LYS A 84 13.20 -6.96 0.43
C LYS A 84 13.66 -6.62 1.84
N TYR A 85 12.90 -5.76 2.53
CA TYR A 85 13.17 -5.41 3.93
C TYR A 85 13.17 -6.66 4.82
N LEU A 86 12.12 -7.47 4.76
CA LEU A 86 12.03 -8.70 5.55
C LEU A 86 13.17 -9.68 5.24
N LYS A 87 13.51 -9.88 3.95
CA LYS A 87 14.64 -10.72 3.56
C LYS A 87 15.97 -10.23 4.14
N LYS A 88 16.20 -8.91 4.16
CA LYS A 88 17.38 -8.30 4.78
C LYS A 88 17.42 -8.58 6.28
N GLN A 89 16.30 -8.38 6.98
CA GLN A 89 16.21 -8.63 8.42
C GLN A 89 16.45 -10.12 8.75
N ILE A 90 15.90 -11.03 7.94
CA ILE A 90 16.14 -12.47 8.11
C ILE A 90 17.64 -12.82 8.00
N LYS A 91 18.36 -12.22 7.07
CA LYS A 91 19.82 -12.41 6.97
C LYS A 91 20.57 -11.93 8.21
N ASN A 92 20.06 -10.89 8.87
CA ASN A 92 20.63 -10.35 10.10
C ASN A 92 20.24 -11.16 11.37
N GLY A 93 19.38 -12.18 11.23
CA GLY A 93 18.96 -13.04 12.33
C GLY A 93 17.91 -12.48 13.27
N ILE A 94 17.53 -11.20 13.14
CA ILE A 94 16.55 -10.53 14.03
C ILE A 94 15.64 -9.65 13.17
N ILE A 95 14.32 -9.73 13.43
CA ILE A 95 13.35 -8.74 12.92
C ILE A 95 12.88 -7.87 14.08
N GLU A 96 13.05 -6.56 13.94
CA GLU A 96 12.49 -5.58 14.85
C GLU A 96 11.07 -5.19 14.39
N ILE A 97 10.12 -5.30 15.32
CA ILE A 97 8.72 -4.99 15.09
C ILE A 97 8.30 -3.82 15.99
N PRO A 98 7.88 -2.67 15.43
CA PRO A 98 7.36 -1.56 16.21
C PRO A 98 6.12 -1.98 17.01
N GLY A 99 6.09 -1.67 18.29
CA GLY A 99 4.97 -1.95 19.19
C GLY A 99 4.65 -3.43 19.36
N SER A 100 3.36 -3.75 19.41
CA SER A 100 2.89 -5.12 19.68
C SER A 100 3.04 -6.08 18.49
N GLY A 101 3.00 -5.55 17.26
CA GLY A 101 2.92 -6.33 16.04
C GLY A 101 1.56 -7.00 15.81
N THR A 102 0.54 -6.70 16.64
CA THR A 102 -0.80 -7.28 16.52
C THR A 102 -1.71 -6.50 15.58
N TYR A 103 -1.28 -5.32 15.13
CA TYR A 103 -2.00 -4.57 14.10
C TYR A 103 -2.16 -5.40 12.83
N LEU A 104 -3.30 -5.22 12.20
CA LEU A 104 -3.74 -6.07 11.10
C LEU A 104 -3.39 -5.44 9.74
N ILE A 105 -2.97 -6.29 8.82
CA ILE A 105 -2.69 -5.95 7.42
C ILE A 105 -3.51 -6.84 6.50
N GLN A 106 -3.80 -6.36 5.30
CA GLN A 106 -4.56 -7.09 4.28
C GLN A 106 -3.77 -7.15 2.97
N PRO A 107 -2.66 -7.91 2.92
CA PRO A 107 -1.78 -7.91 1.76
C PRO A 107 -2.45 -8.49 0.52
N ILE A 108 -2.03 -7.99 -0.66
CA ILE A 108 -2.49 -8.48 -1.96
C ILE A 108 -1.28 -8.91 -2.81
N TYR A 109 -1.42 -10.01 -3.54
CA TYR A 109 -0.37 -10.52 -4.40
C TYR A 109 -0.21 -9.66 -5.66
N ILE A 110 1.03 -9.33 -6.03
CA ILE A 110 1.32 -8.42 -7.15
C ILE A 110 0.71 -8.88 -8.48
N ASN A 111 0.68 -10.19 -8.77
CA ASN A 111 0.11 -10.67 -10.02
C ASN A 111 -1.41 -10.45 -10.08
N ASP A 112 -2.10 -10.53 -8.95
CA ASP A 112 -3.53 -10.23 -8.88
C ASP A 112 -3.78 -8.74 -9.10
N VAL A 113 -2.92 -7.88 -8.53
CA VAL A 113 -2.94 -6.42 -8.78
C VAL A 113 -2.81 -6.12 -10.27
N VAL A 114 -1.85 -6.73 -10.95
CA VAL A 114 -1.64 -6.54 -12.39
C VAL A 114 -2.89 -6.94 -13.18
N GLN A 115 -3.51 -8.08 -12.87
CA GLN A 115 -4.73 -8.52 -13.54
C GLN A 115 -5.90 -7.55 -13.31
N VAL A 116 -6.10 -7.05 -12.07
CA VAL A 116 -7.14 -6.07 -11.75
C VAL A 116 -6.92 -4.77 -12.53
N ILE A 117 -5.70 -4.25 -12.53
CA ILE A 117 -5.37 -3.01 -13.27
C ILE A 117 -5.62 -3.19 -14.76
N PHE A 118 -5.16 -4.29 -15.35
CA PHE A 118 -5.39 -4.60 -16.77
C PHE A 118 -6.89 -4.62 -17.11
N LYS A 119 -7.70 -5.35 -16.34
CA LYS A 119 -9.17 -5.37 -16.51
C LYS A 119 -9.78 -3.98 -16.35
N SER A 120 -9.26 -3.16 -15.44
CA SER A 120 -9.79 -1.82 -15.22
C SER A 120 -9.59 -0.89 -16.43
N ILE A 121 -8.60 -1.15 -17.26
CA ILE A 121 -8.38 -0.36 -18.50
C ILE A 121 -9.45 -0.66 -19.53
N THR A 122 -9.83 -1.91 -19.69
CA THR A 122 -10.69 -2.41 -20.78
C THR A 122 -12.17 -2.48 -20.42
N GLU A 123 -12.52 -2.73 -19.15
CA GLU A 123 -13.88 -3.01 -18.74
C GLU A 123 -14.59 -1.77 -18.15
N SER A 124 -15.79 -1.47 -18.66
CA SER A 124 -16.57 -0.28 -18.24
C SER A 124 -17.06 -0.32 -16.81
N LYS A 125 -17.20 -1.51 -16.20
CA LYS A 125 -17.65 -1.68 -14.82
C LYS A 125 -16.72 -1.04 -13.77
N PHE A 126 -15.47 -0.70 -14.17
CA PHE A 126 -14.52 0.01 -13.31
C PHE A 126 -14.61 1.55 -13.45
N LYS A 127 -15.38 2.06 -14.43
CA LYS A 127 -15.48 3.48 -14.71
C LYS A 127 -16.02 4.26 -13.51
N ASN A 128 -15.33 5.36 -13.17
CA ASN A 128 -15.66 6.31 -12.12
C ASN A 128 -15.88 5.63 -10.75
N LYS A 129 -14.96 4.74 -10.40
CA LYS A 129 -15.01 4.01 -9.13
C LYS A 129 -13.72 4.20 -8.33
N ILE A 130 -13.92 4.23 -7.00
CA ILE A 130 -12.85 4.05 -6.00
C ILE A 130 -13.01 2.64 -5.45
N ILE A 131 -11.92 1.87 -5.46
CA ILE A 131 -11.94 0.45 -5.14
C ILE A 131 -10.74 0.13 -4.25
N ASP A 132 -11.03 -0.50 -3.10
CA ASP A 132 -9.97 -1.04 -2.25
C ASP A 132 -9.28 -2.20 -2.98
N LEU A 133 -7.97 -2.12 -3.11
CA LEU A 133 -7.16 -3.12 -3.78
C LEU A 133 -6.46 -3.98 -2.72
N VAL A 134 -7.18 -5.00 -2.22
CA VAL A 134 -6.82 -5.80 -1.06
C VAL A 134 -6.98 -7.29 -1.33
N GLY A 135 -6.10 -8.09 -0.71
CA GLY A 135 -6.19 -9.55 -0.79
C GLY A 135 -7.30 -10.14 0.08
N PRO A 136 -7.51 -11.47 -0.01
CA PRO A 136 -8.51 -12.18 0.78
C PRO A 136 -8.16 -12.25 2.27
N ASP A 137 -6.86 -12.28 2.61
CA ASP A 137 -6.40 -12.50 3.97
C ASP A 137 -6.28 -11.19 4.75
N TYR A 138 -6.78 -11.20 5.98
CA TYR A 138 -6.64 -10.13 6.95
C TYR A 138 -5.96 -10.69 8.20
N ILE A 139 -4.66 -10.42 8.36
CA ILE A 139 -3.80 -11.08 9.35
C ILE A 139 -2.97 -10.09 10.14
N SER A 140 -2.53 -10.46 11.34
CA SER A 140 -1.61 -9.61 12.10
C SER A 140 -0.22 -9.57 11.46
N PHE A 141 0.45 -8.42 11.57
CA PHE A 141 1.79 -8.22 11.04
C PHE A 141 2.79 -9.25 11.59
N ILE A 142 2.73 -9.53 12.90
CA ILE A 142 3.59 -10.54 13.51
C ILE A 142 3.34 -11.95 12.95
N LYS A 143 2.07 -12.28 12.62
CA LYS A 143 1.74 -13.57 11.98
C LYS A 143 2.31 -13.62 10.57
N TYR A 144 2.18 -12.52 9.80
CA TYR A 144 2.79 -12.41 8.47
C TYR A 144 4.31 -12.65 8.54
N VAL A 145 5.01 -11.95 9.45
CA VAL A 145 6.45 -12.08 9.65
C VAL A 145 6.85 -13.51 10.01
N LYS A 146 6.11 -14.16 10.92
CA LYS A 146 6.37 -15.56 11.31
C LYS A 146 6.22 -16.54 10.13
N LEU A 147 5.17 -16.38 9.34
CA LEU A 147 4.95 -17.20 8.15
C LEU A 147 6.06 -16.97 7.10
N PHE A 148 6.38 -15.71 6.83
CA PHE A 148 7.40 -15.33 5.86
C PHE A 148 8.80 -15.85 6.23
N SER A 149 9.15 -15.80 7.51
CA SER A 149 10.45 -16.27 8.03
C SER A 149 10.49 -17.78 8.31
N LYS A 150 9.34 -18.48 8.14
CA LYS A 150 9.19 -19.90 8.54
C LYS A 150 9.63 -20.17 9.99
N GLY A 151 9.41 -19.23 10.88
CA GLY A 151 9.79 -19.29 12.29
C GLY A 151 11.30 -19.27 12.57
N LYS A 152 12.15 -19.07 11.55
CA LYS A 152 13.61 -19.16 11.66
C LYS A 152 14.30 -17.88 12.14
N ILE A 153 13.53 -16.95 12.75
CA ILE A 153 14.08 -15.66 13.13
C ILE A 153 13.65 -15.24 14.53
N LYS A 154 14.53 -14.54 15.24
CA LYS A 154 14.21 -13.89 16.49
C LYS A 154 13.42 -12.62 16.21
N ILE A 155 12.22 -12.50 16.80
CA ILE A 155 11.41 -11.30 16.76
C ILE A 155 11.70 -10.47 18.01
N LYS A 156 12.12 -9.22 17.81
CA LYS A 156 12.32 -8.23 18.86
C LYS A 156 11.25 -7.16 18.72
N LYS A 157 10.41 -7.01 19.73
CA LYS A 157 9.46 -5.88 19.80
C LYS A 157 10.21 -4.65 20.28
N ILE A 158 10.04 -3.54 19.58
CA ILE A 158 10.62 -2.25 19.95
C ILE A 158 9.51 -1.29 20.38
N ASN A 159 9.82 -0.41 21.33
CA ASN A 159 8.84 0.56 21.81
C ASN A 159 8.38 1.47 20.68
N LEU A 160 7.05 1.65 20.55
CA LEU A 160 6.48 2.42 19.45
C LEU A 160 6.81 3.92 19.55
N GLU A 161 6.83 4.47 20.76
CA GLU A 161 7.19 5.87 20.99
C GLU A 161 8.65 6.12 20.60
N SER A 162 9.55 5.19 20.93
CA SER A 162 10.95 5.24 20.52
C SER A 162 11.08 5.18 19.00
N CYS A 163 10.24 4.40 18.30
CA CYS A 163 10.22 4.37 16.83
C CYS A 163 9.80 5.70 16.25
N TYR A 164 8.78 6.36 16.82
CA TYR A 164 8.36 7.71 16.39
C TYR A 164 9.43 8.76 16.68
N TYR A 165 10.03 8.71 17.85
CA TYR A 165 11.14 9.60 18.21
C TYR A 165 12.29 9.47 17.20
N ASP A 166 12.68 8.26 16.88
CA ASP A 166 13.72 7.94 15.88
C ASP A 166 13.32 8.39 14.48
N ALA A 167 12.06 8.17 14.09
CA ALA A 167 11.54 8.60 12.79
C ALA A 167 11.57 10.11 12.57
N ILE A 168 11.45 10.89 13.65
CA ILE A 168 11.47 12.37 13.61
C ILE A 168 12.92 12.89 13.65
N ASN A 169 13.77 12.30 14.49
CA ASN A 169 15.07 12.90 14.84
C ASN A 169 16.26 12.25 14.13
N ASN A 170 16.10 11.07 13.53
CA ASN A 170 17.18 10.31 12.93
C ASN A 170 16.94 10.09 11.42
N PRO A 171 17.65 10.80 10.53
CA PRO A 171 17.52 10.62 9.07
C PRO A 171 17.83 9.19 8.57
N LYS A 172 18.50 8.37 9.41
CA LYS A 172 18.81 6.97 9.11
C LYS A 172 17.82 5.99 9.74
N SER A 173 16.71 6.49 10.30
CA SER A 173 15.66 5.63 10.87
C SER A 173 15.16 4.63 9.82
N SER A 174 14.87 3.42 10.28
CA SER A 174 14.30 2.35 9.43
C SER A 174 12.85 2.61 9.03
N PHE A 175 12.15 3.51 9.73
CA PHE A 175 10.75 3.87 9.50
C PHE A 175 10.62 5.39 9.51
N GLY A 176 9.84 5.94 8.56
CA GLY A 176 9.33 7.29 8.65
C GLY A 176 8.05 7.35 9.51
N VAL A 177 7.64 8.55 9.91
CA VAL A 177 6.40 8.77 10.68
C VAL A 177 5.19 8.19 9.95
N ASP A 178 5.08 8.46 8.64
CA ASP A 178 3.95 7.95 7.83
C ASP A 178 4.02 6.44 7.64
N ASP A 179 5.22 5.83 7.57
CA ASP A 179 5.37 4.37 7.53
C ASP A 179 4.81 3.72 8.81
N LEU A 180 5.08 4.31 9.97
CA LEU A 180 4.55 3.85 11.25
C LEU A 180 3.01 4.02 11.31
N ASN A 181 2.49 5.17 10.90
CA ASN A 181 1.04 5.43 10.84
C ASN A 181 0.31 4.43 9.94
N ILE A 182 0.88 4.12 8.78
CA ILE A 182 0.33 3.11 7.86
C ILE A 182 0.38 1.72 8.49
N LEU A 183 1.48 1.39 9.14
CA LEU A 183 1.71 0.07 9.72
C LEU A 183 0.73 -0.25 10.84
N ILE A 184 0.49 0.71 11.76
CA ILE A 184 -0.39 0.50 12.93
C ILE A 184 -1.86 0.81 12.67
N GLY A 185 -2.22 1.33 11.48
CA GLY A 185 -3.54 1.89 11.18
C GLY A 185 -4.68 0.85 11.10
N ASN A 186 -4.39 -0.45 11.10
CA ASN A 186 -5.39 -1.54 11.02
C ASN A 186 -6.38 -1.35 9.86
N PHE A 187 -5.93 -0.85 8.72
CA PHE A 187 -6.80 -0.55 7.59
C PHE A 187 -7.34 -1.84 6.96
N LYS A 188 -8.67 -1.91 6.85
CA LYS A 188 -9.38 -3.01 6.22
C LYS A 188 -10.15 -2.52 5.01
N GLY A 189 -9.93 -3.17 3.87
CA GLY A 189 -10.65 -2.92 2.64
C GLY A 189 -11.72 -3.96 2.34
N ASN A 190 -12.56 -3.67 1.36
CA ASN A 190 -13.65 -4.54 0.94
C ASN A 190 -13.20 -5.50 -0.17
N HIS A 191 -12.59 -6.62 0.20
CA HIS A 191 -12.16 -7.67 -0.74
C HIS A 191 -13.31 -8.24 -1.56
N GLU A 192 -14.47 -8.49 -0.96
CA GLU A 192 -15.62 -9.07 -1.68
C GLU A 192 -16.14 -8.15 -2.80
N LYS A 193 -16.13 -6.83 -2.56
CA LYS A 193 -16.45 -5.86 -3.61
C LYS A 193 -15.44 -5.93 -4.75
N LEU A 194 -14.14 -6.04 -4.43
CA LEU A 194 -13.07 -6.16 -5.42
C LEU A 194 -13.23 -7.46 -6.22
N ARG A 195 -13.42 -8.60 -5.55
CA ARG A 195 -13.61 -9.92 -6.18
C ARG A 195 -14.81 -9.89 -7.15
N ARG A 196 -15.94 -9.39 -6.69
CA ARG A 196 -17.17 -9.30 -7.50
C ARG A 196 -17.01 -8.42 -8.73
N ILE A 197 -16.34 -7.25 -8.60
CA ILE A 197 -16.17 -6.34 -9.74
C ILE A 197 -15.09 -6.81 -10.71
N SER A 198 -14.03 -7.47 -10.23
CA SER A 198 -12.94 -7.93 -11.09
C SER A 198 -13.21 -9.31 -11.71
N GLY A 199 -13.98 -10.17 -11.04
CA GLY A 199 -14.16 -11.56 -11.42
C GLY A 199 -12.84 -12.35 -11.42
N ILE A 200 -11.90 -11.97 -10.54
CA ILE A 200 -10.61 -12.64 -10.38
C ILE A 200 -10.67 -13.55 -9.18
N ASP A 201 -10.02 -14.70 -9.29
CA ASP A 201 -9.73 -15.60 -8.18
C ASP A 201 -8.38 -15.20 -7.56
N PHE A 202 -8.45 -14.55 -6.39
CA PHE A 202 -7.29 -13.96 -5.71
C PHE A 202 -6.50 -14.99 -4.93
N LYS A 203 -5.19 -14.89 -4.99
CA LYS A 203 -4.30 -15.74 -4.20
C LYS A 203 -4.33 -15.39 -2.71
N SER A 204 -4.51 -16.39 -1.87
CA SER A 204 -4.30 -16.27 -0.43
C SER A 204 -2.80 -16.07 -0.15
N ILE A 205 -2.47 -15.01 0.56
CA ILE A 205 -1.08 -14.76 0.99
C ILE A 205 -0.65 -15.78 2.04
N ILE A 206 -1.57 -16.23 2.88
CA ILE A 206 -1.29 -17.29 3.87
C ILE A 206 -0.90 -18.58 3.16
N GLU A 207 -1.62 -18.98 2.13
CA GLU A 207 -1.29 -20.16 1.32
C GLU A 207 0.03 -20.01 0.58
N LEU A 208 0.26 -18.83 -0.04
CA LEU A 208 1.53 -18.54 -0.72
C LEU A 208 2.72 -18.61 0.24
N LEU A 209 2.62 -18.05 1.45
CA LEU A 209 3.69 -18.07 2.44
C LEU A 209 3.94 -19.47 3.01
N ASN A 210 2.91 -20.33 3.05
CA ASN A 210 3.04 -21.72 3.48
C ASN A 210 3.61 -22.63 2.40
N SER A 211 3.58 -22.21 1.14
CA SER A 211 4.14 -22.99 0.03
C SER A 211 5.67 -23.11 0.11
N CYS A 212 6.24 -24.08 -0.61
CA CYS A 212 7.69 -24.31 -0.61
C CYS A 212 8.49 -23.14 -1.25
N ARG A 213 7.83 -22.35 -2.12
CA ARG A 213 8.42 -21.19 -2.82
C ARG A 213 7.47 -20.00 -2.74
N PRO A 214 7.46 -19.27 -1.60
CA PRO A 214 6.47 -18.21 -1.38
C PRO A 214 6.60 -17.02 -2.35
N PHE A 215 7.81 -16.61 -2.72
CA PHE A 215 8.09 -15.51 -3.67
C PHE A 215 9.44 -15.68 -4.37
#